data_10dddc54fd0cc3aee9f9060384f3a86c
#
_entry.id   10dddc54fd0cc3aee9f9060384f3a86c
#
_cell.length_a   1.000
_cell.length_b   1.000
_cell.length_c   1.000
_cell.angle_alpha   90.00
_cell.angle_beta   90.00
_cell.angle_gamma   90.00
#
_symmetry.space_group_name_H-M   'P 1'
#
loop_
_entity.id
_entity.type
_entity.pdbx_description
1 polymer ?
#
loop_
_entity_poly.entity_id
_entity_poly.type
_entity_poly.pdbx_seq_one_letter_code
_entity_poly.pdbx_strand_id
1 'polypeptide(L)'
;MAFVQNFPFFCIIMTLFSGPLSSILGGKAARRLNLAVITLVGAMNTAVFAFVLKNGTYYVYRMGHFPAPWGNEIRVGVLEAVMAVFFCLIMLLSMLGGMREREQEIEESKQNLYYIMVNLLLSSLLALIYTNDLFTAYVFVEINTISACGLIMIRQDDCCCDALHDYESFRLRYAAARHLLPVRYYRSAAHEQYSGECQQNSFKRRV
;
A
#
# COMPACT_ATOMS: atom_id res chain seq x y z
N MET A 1 5.60 3.05 -26.26
CA MET A 1 4.58 2.31 -25.48
C MET A 1 5.11 1.76 -24.16
N ALA A 2 6.33 1.24 -24.09
CA ALA A 2 6.95 0.74 -22.84
C ALA A 2 7.07 1.77 -21.70
N PHE A 3 7.15 3.06 -22.01
CA PHE A 3 7.37 4.10 -21.00
C PHE A 3 6.15 4.31 -20.07
N VAL A 4 4.93 4.27 -20.60
CA VAL A 4 3.68 4.45 -19.80
C VAL A 4 3.45 3.27 -18.86
N GLN A 5 3.92 2.09 -19.21
CA GLN A 5 3.79 0.89 -18.37
C GLN A 5 4.58 0.98 -17.05
N ASN A 6 5.59 1.83 -16.99
CA ASN A 6 6.40 2.05 -15.78
C ASN A 6 5.81 3.13 -14.86
N PHE A 7 4.78 3.88 -15.30
CA PHE A 7 4.22 4.99 -14.52
C PHE A 7 3.69 4.57 -13.15
N PRO A 8 2.97 3.45 -12.96
CA PRO A 8 2.51 3.03 -11.63
C PRO A 8 3.66 2.86 -10.65
N PHE A 9 4.76 2.27 -11.08
CA PHE A 9 5.96 2.12 -10.27
C PHE A 9 6.59 3.47 -9.90
N PHE A 10 6.74 4.37 -10.88
CA PHE A 10 7.27 5.71 -10.64
C PHE A 10 6.35 6.53 -9.72
N CYS A 11 5.03 6.40 -9.83
CA CYS A 11 4.08 7.07 -8.94
C CYS A 11 4.29 6.66 -7.48
N ILE A 12 4.44 5.36 -7.20
CA ILE A 12 4.68 4.84 -5.85
C ILE A 12 6.01 5.37 -5.30
N ILE A 13 7.08 5.28 -6.09
CA ILE A 13 8.41 5.72 -5.66
C ILE A 13 8.44 7.24 -5.44
N MET A 14 7.90 8.03 -6.35
CA MET A 14 7.87 9.48 -6.22
C MET A 14 7.13 9.94 -4.96
N THR A 15 5.98 9.36 -4.66
CA THR A 15 5.23 9.68 -3.45
C THR A 15 5.97 9.23 -2.19
N LEU A 16 6.59 8.06 -2.22
CA LEU A 16 7.38 7.55 -1.09
C LEU A 16 8.59 8.44 -0.78
N PHE A 17 9.36 8.83 -1.81
CA PHE A 17 10.54 9.69 -1.62
C PHE A 17 10.21 11.16 -1.34
N SER A 18 9.04 11.64 -1.77
CA SER A 18 8.61 13.01 -1.46
C SER A 18 8.35 13.22 0.03
N GLY A 19 8.02 12.16 0.79
CA GLY A 19 7.87 12.21 2.25
C GLY A 19 9.14 12.71 2.95
N PRO A 20 10.25 11.96 2.91
CA PRO A 20 11.53 12.41 3.49
C PRO A 20 12.02 13.75 2.94
N LEU A 21 11.79 14.01 1.65
CA LEU A 21 12.17 15.29 1.04
C LEU A 21 11.39 16.48 1.65
N SER A 22 10.12 16.28 1.97
CA SER A 22 9.30 17.28 2.65
C SER A 22 9.80 17.60 4.06
N SER A 23 10.51 16.66 4.71
CA SER A 23 11.10 16.87 6.04
C SER A 23 12.24 17.87 6.03
N ILE A 24 13.00 17.95 4.94
CA ILE A 24 14.17 18.83 4.80
C ILE A 24 13.74 20.26 4.43
N LEU A 25 12.58 20.41 3.78
CA LEU A 25 12.08 21.71 3.34
C LEU A 25 11.28 22.41 4.44
N GLY A 26 11.37 23.75 4.51
CA GLY A 26 10.53 24.55 5.41
C GLY A 26 9.05 24.50 5.01
N GLY A 27 8.13 24.63 5.95
CA GLY A 27 6.70 24.38 5.82
C GLY A 27 6.01 24.88 4.53
N LYS A 28 6.31 26.13 4.09
CA LYS A 28 5.75 26.69 2.83
C LYS A 28 6.31 26.01 1.57
N ALA A 29 7.57 25.60 1.60
CA ALA A 29 8.20 24.88 0.49
C ALA A 29 7.73 23.42 0.45
N ALA A 30 7.63 22.77 1.60
CA ALA A 30 7.08 21.43 1.75
C ALA A 30 5.65 21.33 1.21
N ARG A 31 4.80 22.34 1.50
CA ARG A 31 3.43 22.41 0.95
C ARG A 31 3.40 22.46 -0.56
N ARG A 32 4.22 23.32 -1.18
CA ARG A 32 4.28 23.46 -2.65
C ARG A 32 4.80 22.19 -3.30
N LEU A 33 5.84 21.59 -2.71
CA LEU A 33 6.38 20.31 -3.17
C LEU A 33 5.29 19.22 -3.13
N ASN A 34 4.61 19.08 -2.01
CA ASN A 34 3.59 18.05 -1.83
C ASN A 34 2.43 18.22 -2.83
N LEU A 35 1.92 19.45 -3.00
CA LEU A 35 0.88 19.73 -3.98
C LEU A 35 1.35 19.41 -5.42
N ALA A 36 2.57 19.77 -5.77
CA ALA A 36 3.15 19.47 -7.06
C ALA A 36 3.29 17.97 -7.30
N VAL A 37 3.76 17.21 -6.30
CA VAL A 37 3.90 15.75 -6.38
C VAL A 37 2.54 15.06 -6.55
N ILE A 38 1.55 15.42 -5.72
CA ILE A 38 0.19 14.81 -5.82
C ILE A 38 -0.43 15.12 -7.19
N THR A 39 -0.28 16.36 -7.69
CA THR A 39 -0.81 16.75 -9.01
C THR A 39 -0.11 15.98 -10.14
N LEU A 40 1.22 15.84 -10.07
CA LEU A 40 2.01 15.10 -11.06
C LEU A 40 1.64 13.61 -11.07
N VAL A 41 1.55 13.01 -9.89
CA VAL A 41 1.14 11.61 -9.72
C VAL A 41 -0.29 11.39 -10.22
N GLY A 42 -1.20 12.32 -9.95
CA GLY A 42 -2.57 12.29 -10.48
C GLY A 42 -2.59 12.34 -12.00
N ALA A 43 -1.77 13.22 -12.61
CA ALA A 43 -1.65 13.31 -14.08
C ALA A 43 -1.07 12.01 -14.67
N MET A 44 -0.05 11.42 -14.05
CA MET A 44 0.53 10.13 -14.47
C MET A 44 -0.50 8.99 -14.39
N ASN A 45 -1.25 8.89 -13.30
CA ASN A 45 -2.32 7.88 -13.15
C ASN A 45 -3.46 8.09 -14.17
N THR A 46 -3.80 9.33 -14.50
CA THR A 46 -4.79 9.65 -15.55
C THR A 46 -4.27 9.21 -16.93
N ALA A 47 -2.98 9.39 -17.20
CA ALA A 47 -2.36 8.90 -18.44
C ALA A 47 -2.38 7.35 -18.52
N VAL A 48 -2.12 6.66 -17.41
CA VAL A 48 -2.23 5.19 -17.31
C VAL A 48 -3.67 4.76 -17.57
N PHE A 49 -4.65 5.42 -16.97
CA PHE A 49 -6.06 5.14 -17.19
C PHE A 49 -6.46 5.28 -18.66
N ALA A 50 -6.10 6.39 -19.31
CA ALA A 50 -6.34 6.60 -20.73
C ALA A 50 -5.66 5.54 -21.61
N PHE A 51 -4.45 5.10 -21.24
CA PHE A 51 -3.73 4.05 -21.96
C PHE A 51 -4.43 2.69 -21.86
N VAL A 52 -4.86 2.30 -20.64
CA VAL A 52 -5.55 1.03 -20.40
C VAL A 52 -6.91 1.02 -21.10
N LEU A 53 -7.65 2.14 -21.10
CA LEU A 53 -8.92 2.25 -21.83
C LEU A 53 -8.76 2.06 -23.35
N LYS A 54 -7.70 2.61 -23.93
CA LYS A 54 -7.42 2.45 -25.37
C LYS A 54 -7.06 1.01 -25.76
N ASN A 55 -6.32 0.32 -24.90
CA ASN A 55 -5.85 -1.03 -25.20
C ASN A 55 -6.84 -2.13 -24.79
N GLY A 56 -7.82 -1.84 -23.94
CA GLY A 56 -8.86 -2.77 -23.50
C GLY A 56 -8.38 -4.00 -22.72
N THR A 57 -7.08 -4.08 -22.37
CA THR A 57 -6.46 -5.23 -21.71
C THR A 57 -5.65 -4.81 -20.51
N TYR A 58 -5.62 -5.66 -19.48
CA TYR A 58 -4.70 -5.48 -18.35
C TYR A 58 -3.27 -5.80 -18.76
N TYR A 59 -2.30 -5.20 -18.09
CA TYR A 59 -0.90 -5.58 -18.21
C TYR A 59 -0.28 -5.86 -16.85
N VAL A 60 0.75 -6.71 -16.85
CA VAL A 60 1.52 -7.05 -15.65
C VAL A 60 2.94 -6.56 -15.85
N TYR A 61 3.39 -5.73 -14.93
CA TYR A 61 4.77 -5.26 -14.87
C TYR A 61 5.54 -6.02 -13.79
N ARG A 62 6.59 -6.74 -14.20
CA ARG A 62 7.44 -7.52 -13.29
C ARG A 62 8.64 -6.70 -12.87
N MET A 63 8.74 -6.43 -11.58
CA MET A 63 9.89 -5.71 -11.03
C MET A 63 11.14 -6.58 -11.11
N GLY A 64 12.20 -6.04 -11.73
CA GLY A 64 13.47 -6.74 -11.87
C GLY A 64 13.49 -7.92 -12.85
N HIS A 65 12.42 -8.12 -13.65
CA HIS A 65 12.28 -9.21 -14.62
C HIS A 65 12.27 -10.63 -14.00
N PHE A 66 12.17 -10.76 -12.69
CA PHE A 66 12.06 -12.05 -12.02
C PHE A 66 10.60 -12.53 -12.01
N PRO A 67 10.36 -13.83 -12.28
CA PRO A 67 9.01 -14.40 -12.17
C PRO A 67 8.60 -14.53 -10.69
N ALA A 68 7.29 -14.52 -10.43
CA ALA A 68 6.77 -14.87 -9.10
C ALA A 68 7.23 -16.30 -8.72
N PRO A 69 7.62 -16.55 -7.48
CA PRO A 69 7.47 -15.76 -6.24
C PRO A 69 8.69 -14.87 -5.90
N TRP A 70 9.71 -14.79 -6.74
CA TRP A 70 10.96 -14.09 -6.45
C TRP A 70 10.91 -12.58 -6.78
N GLY A 71 9.99 -12.16 -7.67
CA GLY A 71 9.79 -10.77 -8.07
C GLY A 71 8.41 -10.26 -7.69
N ASN A 72 8.32 -8.99 -7.30
CA ASN A 72 7.05 -8.32 -7.08
C ASN A 72 6.39 -7.99 -8.42
N GLU A 73 5.11 -8.32 -8.56
CA GLU A 73 4.32 -8.05 -9.77
C GLU A 73 3.33 -6.91 -9.51
N ILE A 74 3.34 -5.93 -10.40
CA ILE A 74 2.36 -4.85 -10.46
C ILE A 74 1.37 -5.18 -11.56
N ARG A 75 0.10 -5.31 -11.21
CA ARG A 75 -0.99 -5.53 -12.15
C ARG A 75 -1.76 -4.23 -12.36
N VAL A 76 -1.99 -3.89 -13.62
CA VAL A 76 -2.71 -2.68 -14.00
C VAL A 76 -3.81 -3.03 -14.98
N GLY A 77 -5.03 -2.95 -14.51
CA GLY A 77 -6.25 -3.05 -15.32
C GLY A 77 -7.07 -1.76 -15.26
N VAL A 78 -8.26 -1.79 -15.81
CA VAL A 78 -9.17 -0.64 -15.83
C VAL A 78 -9.62 -0.27 -14.42
N LEU A 79 -9.96 -1.26 -13.59
CA LEU A 79 -10.43 -1.04 -12.22
C LEU A 79 -9.35 -0.39 -11.36
N GLU A 80 -8.14 -0.94 -11.41
CA GLU A 80 -7.00 -0.45 -10.65
C GLU A 80 -6.65 0.99 -11.05
N ALA A 81 -6.67 1.30 -12.35
CA ALA A 81 -6.40 2.63 -12.85
C ALA A 81 -7.48 3.66 -12.45
N VAL A 82 -8.77 3.28 -12.48
CA VAL A 82 -9.88 4.14 -11.99
C VAL A 82 -9.72 4.44 -10.51
N MET A 83 -9.46 3.41 -9.69
CA MET A 83 -9.29 3.57 -8.25
C MET A 83 -8.08 4.45 -7.93
N ALA A 84 -6.97 4.31 -8.65
CA ALA A 84 -5.78 5.14 -8.45
C ALA A 84 -6.07 6.63 -8.75
N VAL A 85 -6.76 6.92 -9.87
CA VAL A 85 -7.18 8.30 -10.21
C VAL A 85 -8.13 8.85 -9.15
N PHE A 86 -9.09 8.06 -8.68
CA PHE A 86 -10.06 8.45 -7.66
C PHE A 86 -9.36 8.83 -6.34
N PHE A 87 -8.42 8.01 -5.85
CA PHE A 87 -7.68 8.34 -4.63
C PHE A 87 -6.76 9.54 -4.79
N CYS A 88 -6.11 9.71 -5.94
CA CYS A 88 -5.33 10.92 -6.22
C CYS A 88 -6.22 12.17 -6.23
N LEU A 89 -7.42 12.09 -6.77
CA LEU A 89 -8.38 13.19 -6.78
C LEU A 89 -8.83 13.56 -5.36
N ILE A 90 -9.21 12.57 -4.55
CA ILE A 90 -9.60 12.78 -3.14
C ILE A 90 -8.45 13.44 -2.36
N MET A 91 -7.22 12.94 -2.51
CA MET A 91 -6.06 13.51 -1.83
C MET A 91 -5.78 14.94 -2.27
N LEU A 92 -5.91 15.22 -3.57
CA LEU A 92 -5.77 16.58 -4.11
C LEU A 92 -6.83 17.53 -3.52
N LEU A 93 -8.11 17.12 -3.53
CA LEU A 93 -9.22 17.91 -2.98
C LEU A 93 -9.05 18.12 -1.46
N SER A 94 -8.63 17.09 -0.73
CA SER A 94 -8.34 17.18 0.70
C SER A 94 -7.22 18.18 0.99
N MET A 95 -6.16 18.14 0.18
CA MET A 95 -5.04 19.08 0.32
C MET A 95 -5.44 20.53 0.00
N LEU A 96 -6.26 20.74 -1.02
CA LEU A 96 -6.74 22.07 -1.40
C LEU A 96 -7.78 22.61 -0.42
N GLY A 97 -8.77 21.79 -0.03
CA GLY A 97 -9.85 22.18 0.87
C GLY A 97 -9.38 22.50 2.29
N GLY A 98 -8.46 21.70 2.82
CA GLY A 98 -7.95 21.87 4.20
C GLY A 98 -6.84 22.92 4.35
N MET A 99 -6.52 23.72 3.33
CA MET A 99 -5.37 24.64 3.41
C MET A 99 -5.52 25.75 4.46
N ARG A 100 -6.75 26.27 4.64
CA ARG A 100 -7.02 27.34 5.61
C ARG A 100 -7.07 26.86 7.05
N GLU A 101 -7.71 25.73 7.29
CA GLU A 101 -7.88 25.17 8.64
C GLU A 101 -6.56 24.64 9.20
N ARG A 102 -5.72 24.03 8.36
CA ARG A 102 -4.43 23.47 8.79
C ARG A 102 -3.43 24.53 9.29
N GLU A 103 -3.41 25.71 8.70
CA GLU A 103 -2.54 26.81 9.16
C GLU A 103 -2.94 27.33 10.55
N GLN A 104 -4.19 27.11 10.97
CA GLN A 104 -4.72 27.51 12.28
C GLN A 104 -4.67 26.39 13.32
N GLU A 105 -4.81 25.13 12.91
CA GLU A 105 -4.93 23.97 13.81
C GLU A 105 -3.60 23.25 14.06
N ILE A 106 -2.64 23.30 13.12
CA ILE A 106 -1.38 22.55 13.22
C ILE A 106 -0.23 23.50 13.52
N GLU A 107 0.50 23.24 14.61
CA GLU A 107 1.74 23.96 14.94
C GLU A 107 2.74 23.91 13.77
N GLU A 108 3.45 24.99 13.52
CA GLU A 108 4.44 25.07 12.42
C GLU A 108 5.48 23.95 12.47
N SER A 109 5.86 23.49 13.67
CA SER A 109 6.78 22.37 13.89
C SER A 109 6.25 21.03 13.38
N LYS A 110 4.93 20.82 13.44
CA LYS A 110 4.25 19.56 13.04
C LYS A 110 3.78 19.54 11.58
N GLN A 111 3.80 20.67 10.88
CA GLN A 111 3.34 20.77 9.48
C GLN A 111 4.14 19.87 8.55
N ASN A 112 5.44 19.78 8.70
CA ASN A 112 6.28 18.91 7.88
C ASN A 112 5.92 17.44 8.08
N LEU A 113 5.68 17.03 9.33
CA LEU A 113 5.26 15.66 9.67
C LEU A 113 3.91 15.32 9.00
N TYR A 114 2.97 16.28 9.00
CA TYR A 114 1.70 16.12 8.30
C TYR A 114 1.90 15.79 6.80
N TYR A 115 2.75 16.53 6.08
CA TYR A 115 3.02 16.28 4.67
C TYR A 115 3.70 14.94 4.43
N ILE A 116 4.59 14.50 5.32
CA ILE A 116 5.22 13.18 5.26
C ILE A 116 4.15 12.09 5.37
N MET A 117 3.25 12.18 6.36
CA MET A 117 2.20 11.18 6.57
C MET A 117 1.21 11.13 5.41
N VAL A 118 0.84 12.29 4.83
CA VAL A 118 -0.02 12.34 3.63
C VAL A 118 0.62 11.64 2.42
N ASN A 119 1.91 11.86 2.19
CA ASN A 119 2.63 11.22 1.09
C ASN A 119 2.79 9.71 1.31
N LEU A 120 3.08 9.28 2.53
CA LEU A 120 3.14 7.85 2.89
C LEU A 120 1.78 7.17 2.70
N LEU A 121 0.71 7.83 3.11
CA LEU A 121 -0.65 7.33 2.94
C LEU A 121 -1.01 7.18 1.46
N LEU A 122 -0.73 8.17 0.63
CA LEU A 122 -0.97 8.09 -0.81
C LEU A 122 -0.10 7.00 -1.47
N SER A 123 1.19 6.92 -1.12
CA SER A 123 2.09 5.89 -1.63
C SER A 123 1.60 4.49 -1.30
N SER A 124 1.21 4.24 -0.04
CA SER A 124 0.72 2.94 0.40
C SER A 124 -0.59 2.55 -0.27
N LEU A 125 -1.52 3.50 -0.48
CA LEU A 125 -2.76 3.25 -1.21
C LEU A 125 -2.50 2.89 -2.67
N LEU A 126 -1.65 3.64 -3.37
CA LEU A 126 -1.29 3.34 -4.77
C LEU A 126 -0.60 1.98 -4.89
N ALA A 127 0.33 1.69 -3.99
CA ALA A 127 1.02 0.41 -3.97
C ALA A 127 0.07 -0.76 -3.70
N LEU A 128 -0.91 -0.57 -2.80
CA LEU A 128 -1.93 -1.57 -2.49
C LEU A 128 -2.85 -1.86 -3.68
N ILE A 129 -3.23 -0.82 -4.44
CA ILE A 129 -4.09 -0.96 -5.64
C ILE A 129 -3.38 -1.75 -6.73
N TYR A 130 -2.11 -1.49 -6.94
CA TYR A 130 -1.37 -2.06 -8.06
C TYR A 130 -0.67 -3.38 -7.75
N THR A 131 -0.47 -3.74 -6.47
CA THR A 131 0.23 -4.97 -6.13
C THR A 131 -0.60 -6.22 -6.45
N ASN A 132 0.06 -7.24 -7.00
CA ASN A 132 -0.51 -8.57 -7.23
C ASN A 132 0.01 -9.61 -6.22
N ASP A 133 0.83 -9.20 -5.28
CA ASP A 133 1.44 -10.05 -4.26
C ASP A 133 0.84 -9.79 -2.88
N LEU A 134 0.39 -10.86 -2.22
CA LEU A 134 -0.27 -10.80 -0.92
C LEU A 134 0.69 -10.31 0.19
N PHE A 135 1.96 -10.72 0.13
CA PHE A 135 2.95 -10.29 1.13
C PHE A 135 3.20 -8.78 1.04
N THR A 136 3.40 -8.29 -0.17
CA THR A 136 3.58 -6.86 -0.45
C THR A 136 2.32 -6.06 -0.07
N ALA A 137 1.13 -6.58 -0.36
CA ALA A 137 -0.13 -5.97 0.06
C ALA A 137 -0.21 -5.82 1.59
N TYR A 138 0.17 -6.86 2.34
CA TYR A 138 0.20 -6.81 3.80
C TYR A 138 1.12 -5.69 4.33
N VAL A 139 2.32 -5.58 3.78
CA VAL A 139 3.28 -4.52 4.17
C VAL A 139 2.70 -3.12 3.91
N PHE A 140 2.06 -2.91 2.75
CA PHE A 140 1.49 -1.60 2.44
C PHE A 140 0.23 -1.27 3.26
N VAL A 141 -0.54 -2.27 3.68
CA VAL A 141 -1.64 -2.06 4.64
C VAL A 141 -1.09 -1.58 5.99
N GLU A 142 0.01 -2.15 6.47
CA GLU A 142 0.66 -1.69 7.71
C GLU A 142 1.17 -0.25 7.60
N ILE A 143 1.83 0.09 6.49
CA ILE A 143 2.30 1.47 6.24
C ILE A 143 1.10 2.44 6.18
N ASN A 144 0.01 2.04 5.54
CA ASN A 144 -1.22 2.83 5.46
C ASN A 144 -1.81 3.11 6.85
N THR A 145 -1.86 2.09 7.69
CA THR A 145 -2.36 2.19 9.07
C THR A 145 -1.52 3.15 9.90
N ILE A 146 -0.19 2.99 9.87
CA ILE A 146 0.74 3.86 10.59
C ILE A 146 0.60 5.31 10.12
N SER A 147 0.48 5.53 8.81
CA SER A 147 0.31 6.87 8.23
C SER A 147 -1.01 7.51 8.65
N ALA A 148 -2.11 6.75 8.67
CA ALA A 148 -3.41 7.22 9.11
C ALA A 148 -3.41 7.57 10.60
N CYS A 149 -2.82 6.71 11.45
CA CYS A 149 -2.64 6.98 12.88
C CYS A 149 -1.80 8.24 13.10
N GLY A 150 -0.69 8.39 12.37
CA GLY A 150 0.15 9.58 12.44
C GLY A 150 -0.59 10.88 12.09
N LEU A 151 -1.49 10.85 11.09
CA LEU A 151 -2.33 12.00 10.74
C LEU A 151 -3.32 12.37 11.86
N ILE A 152 -3.90 11.37 12.53
CA ILE A 152 -4.83 11.58 13.64
C ILE A 152 -4.09 12.18 14.85
N MET A 153 -2.91 11.65 15.18
CA MET A 153 -2.07 12.14 16.28
C MET A 153 -1.64 13.61 16.12
N ILE A 154 -1.37 14.04 14.91
CA ILE A 154 -0.99 15.44 14.63
C ILE A 154 -2.14 16.41 14.97
N ARG A 155 -3.38 15.94 14.87
CA ARG A 155 -4.59 16.77 15.05
C ARG A 155 -5.25 16.62 16.42
N GLN A 156 -5.08 15.49 17.12
CA GLN A 156 -5.76 15.19 18.40
C GLN A 156 -4.79 14.60 19.43
N ASP A 157 -5.16 14.74 20.70
CA ASP A 157 -4.46 14.14 21.84
C ASP A 157 -4.42 12.60 21.77
N ASP A 158 -3.38 12.02 22.32
CA ASP A 158 -2.86 10.66 22.15
C ASP A 158 -3.86 9.48 22.28
N CYS A 159 -5.01 9.68 22.91
CA CYS A 159 -5.91 8.61 23.35
C CYS A 159 -6.67 7.87 22.23
N CYS A 160 -6.92 8.51 21.07
CA CYS A 160 -7.67 7.89 19.97
C CYS A 160 -6.80 7.02 19.05
N CYS A 161 -5.49 7.28 19.03
CA CYS A 161 -4.58 6.59 18.11
C CYS A 161 -4.25 5.18 18.56
N ASP A 162 -4.09 4.97 19.88
CA ASP A 162 -3.80 3.65 20.46
C ASP A 162 -4.94 2.68 20.18
N ALA A 163 -6.19 3.13 20.37
CA ALA A 163 -7.36 2.31 20.10
C ALA A 163 -7.53 1.96 18.62
N LEU A 164 -7.19 2.89 17.70
CA LEU A 164 -7.28 2.63 16.26
C LEU A 164 -6.16 1.68 15.81
N HIS A 165 -4.94 1.89 16.31
CA HIS A 165 -3.79 1.03 16.02
C HIS A 165 -4.00 -0.40 16.54
N ASP A 166 -4.52 -0.54 17.75
CA ASP A 166 -4.85 -1.84 18.34
C ASP A 166 -5.93 -2.56 17.54
N TYR A 167 -7.00 -1.86 17.13
CA TYR A 167 -8.07 -2.42 16.33
C TYR A 167 -7.59 -2.89 14.94
N GLU A 168 -6.82 -2.10 14.23
CA GLU A 168 -6.26 -2.46 12.93
C GLU A 168 -5.25 -3.60 13.04
N SER A 169 -4.37 -3.55 14.03
CA SER A 169 -3.40 -4.63 14.30
C SER A 169 -4.11 -5.95 14.64
N PHE A 170 -5.23 -5.88 15.38
CA PHE A 170 -6.04 -7.04 15.68
C PHE A 170 -6.73 -7.59 14.41
N ARG A 171 -7.31 -6.73 13.58
CA ARG A 171 -7.93 -7.14 12.29
C ARG A 171 -6.93 -7.82 11.37
N LEU A 172 -5.73 -7.27 11.24
CA LEU A 172 -4.69 -7.81 10.37
C LEU A 172 -4.15 -9.15 10.89
N ARG A 173 -3.94 -9.27 12.20
CA ARG A 173 -3.57 -10.54 12.84
C ARG A 173 -4.64 -11.61 12.64
N TYR A 174 -5.91 -11.24 12.76
CA TYR A 174 -7.02 -12.16 12.53
C TYR A 174 -7.14 -12.57 11.06
N ALA A 175 -6.97 -11.65 10.13
CA ALA A 175 -6.96 -11.93 8.70
C ALA A 175 -5.78 -12.83 8.32
N ALA A 176 -4.56 -12.53 8.80
CA ALA A 176 -3.38 -13.36 8.59
C ALA A 176 -3.55 -14.76 9.21
N ALA A 177 -4.10 -14.85 10.43
CA ALA A 177 -4.40 -16.12 11.07
C ALA A 177 -5.43 -16.93 10.29
N ARG A 178 -6.46 -16.29 9.74
CA ARG A 178 -7.50 -16.95 8.94
C ARG A 178 -6.95 -17.49 7.61
N HIS A 179 -5.97 -16.83 7.01
CA HIS A 179 -5.30 -17.31 5.80
C HIS A 179 -4.24 -18.38 6.08
N LEU A 180 -3.62 -18.36 7.27
CA LEU A 180 -2.63 -19.36 7.69
C LEU A 180 -3.26 -20.63 8.26
N LEU A 181 -4.47 -20.56 8.82
CA LEU A 181 -5.20 -21.71 9.35
C LEU A 181 -5.42 -22.84 8.34
N PRO A 182 -5.87 -22.60 7.09
CA PRO A 182 -6.00 -23.68 6.12
C PRO A 182 -4.66 -24.30 5.75
N VAL A 183 -3.58 -23.52 5.66
CA VAL A 183 -2.23 -24.04 5.35
C VAL A 183 -1.72 -24.92 6.50
N ARG A 184 -1.96 -24.55 7.74
CA ARG A 184 -1.63 -25.37 8.91
C ARG A 184 -2.48 -26.63 8.98
N TYR A 185 -3.77 -26.54 8.67
CA TYR A 185 -4.68 -27.68 8.62
C TYR A 185 -4.28 -28.68 7.52
N TYR A 186 -3.96 -28.23 6.32
CA TYR A 186 -3.48 -29.09 5.24
C TYR A 186 -2.12 -29.72 5.57
N ARG A 187 -1.23 -29.00 6.25
CA ARG A 187 0.06 -29.52 6.69
C ARG A 187 -0.08 -30.58 7.79
N SER A 188 -1.00 -30.40 8.73
CA SER A 188 -1.30 -31.37 9.77
C SER A 188 -1.94 -32.63 9.18
N ALA A 189 -2.93 -32.49 8.30
CA ALA A 189 -3.58 -33.58 7.62
C ALA A 189 -2.60 -34.39 6.74
N ALA A 190 -1.72 -33.71 6.02
CA ALA A 190 -0.66 -34.38 5.24
C ALA A 190 0.33 -35.15 6.14
N HIS A 191 0.68 -34.58 7.30
CA HIS A 191 1.58 -35.26 8.25
C HIS A 191 0.93 -36.51 8.87
N GLU A 192 -0.35 -36.48 9.17
CA GLU A 192 -1.09 -37.65 9.67
C GLU A 192 -1.21 -38.74 8.61
N GLN A 193 -1.45 -38.35 7.35
CA GLN A 193 -1.51 -39.31 6.24
C GLN A 193 -0.16 -39.99 5.99
N TYR A 194 0.95 -39.22 6.00
CA TYR A 194 2.31 -39.78 5.86
C TYR A 194 2.71 -40.68 7.03
N SER A 195 2.33 -40.34 8.24
CA SER A 195 2.63 -41.19 9.42
C SER A 195 1.82 -42.48 9.40
N GLY A 196 0.58 -42.49 8.92
CA GLY A 196 -0.25 -43.66 8.72
C GLY A 196 0.32 -44.61 7.67
N GLU A 197 0.80 -44.10 6.52
CA GLU A 197 1.43 -44.90 5.47
C GLU A 197 2.78 -45.50 5.90
N CYS A 198 3.58 -44.78 6.68
CA CYS A 198 4.82 -45.31 7.25
C CYS A 198 4.57 -46.45 8.24
N GLN A 199 3.52 -46.36 9.06
CA GLN A 199 3.14 -47.44 9.97
C GLN A 199 2.65 -48.69 9.22
N GLN A 200 1.85 -48.50 8.19
CA GLN A 200 1.32 -49.61 7.38
C GLN A 200 2.40 -50.32 6.57
N ASN A 201 3.39 -49.60 6.05
CA ASN A 201 4.53 -50.16 5.35
C ASN A 201 5.54 -50.86 6.30
N SER A 202 5.65 -50.41 7.53
CA SER A 202 6.49 -51.09 8.56
C SER A 202 5.84 -52.41 9.02
N PHE A 203 4.53 -52.48 9.05
CA PHE A 203 3.79 -53.70 9.40
C PHE A 203 3.90 -54.77 8.27
N LYS A 204 3.78 -54.32 6.98
CA LYS A 204 3.96 -55.23 5.83
C LYS A 204 5.36 -55.80 5.67
N ARG A 205 6.39 -55.23 6.24
CA ARG A 205 7.78 -55.77 6.21
C ARG A 205 8.10 -56.77 7.33
N ARG A 206 7.19 -56.96 8.29
CA ARG A 206 7.38 -57.90 9.43
C ARG A 206 6.55 -59.18 9.35
N VAL A 207 5.73 -59.30 8.28
CA VAL A 207 5.03 -60.53 7.89
C VAL A 207 5.66 -61.14 6.63
#